data_63d953e4f606bdc1cf4f882e7d9028ab
#
_entry.id   63d953e4f606bdc1cf4f882e7d9028ab
#
_cell.length_a   1.000
_cell.length_b   1.000
_cell.length_c   1.000
_cell.angle_alpha   90.00
_cell.angle_beta   90.00
_cell.angle_gamma   90.00
#
_symmetry.space_group_name_H-M   'P 1'
#
loop_
_entity.id
_entity.type
_entity.pdbx_description
1 polymer ?
#
loop_
_entity_poly.entity_id
_entity_poly.type
_entity_poly.pdbx_seq_one_letter_code
_entity_poly.pdbx_strand_id
1 'polypeptide(L)'
;MGIRPSSEWRSSGGLQVLAVALLLAAAGCGPQRSRLVDSAETTRVWPRPPEQPRIAYLGAVSTESDMQKRGSLLDGIGGLLFGAKPVGVLLSPYAVAVDPTGILYVADSAGAAVHAFNLRTRDYHQFSALGKEAKLQKPVALTTLTDRVYVVDSVLHEVCVFKKSGEFVFAFGQTQLERPAGIACRRPEGTIYVADAGNHALYVFSHEGQFIRNIGERGIDAGQFNFPTHLHIDGAGQLYVSDTLNYRVQVFGPDDRLLKVFGQQGDRPGNLAHPCGIATDAAGNIYVVDRQFENVQVFDPQGRILMAFGEEGNGPGQFWLPAGICVDVHDRIYVADSYNKRVQVFELLKEGGK
;
A
#
# COMPACT_ATOMS: atom_id res chain seq x y z
N MET A 1 5.40 95.41 -10.24
CA MET A 1 4.73 95.00 -11.50
C MET A 1 5.12 93.59 -11.75
N GLY A 2 4.36 92.63 -11.52
CA GLY A 2 3.25 92.11 -12.18
C GLY A 2 3.51 90.67 -12.41
N ILE A 3 2.64 89.90 -11.90
CA ILE A 3 1.78 88.85 -12.38
C ILE A 3 2.29 87.42 -12.11
N ARG A 4 1.47 86.68 -11.36
CA ARG A 4 1.32 85.22 -11.32
C ARG A 4 0.83 84.66 -12.69
N PRO A 5 0.88 83.33 -13.00
CA PRO A 5 -0.08 82.44 -12.39
C PRO A 5 0.41 80.96 -12.18
N SER A 6 -0.39 80.33 -11.39
CA SER A 6 -0.73 78.95 -11.12
C SER A 6 -0.84 78.02 -12.33
N SER A 7 -0.53 76.70 -12.10
CA SER A 7 -1.45 75.60 -12.50
C SER A 7 -1.02 74.27 -11.89
N GLU A 8 -1.98 73.70 -11.21
CA GLU A 8 -2.03 72.36 -10.69
C GLU A 8 -1.91 71.30 -11.80
N TRP A 9 -1.16 70.21 -11.53
CA TRP A 9 -1.32 68.98 -12.21
C TRP A 9 -1.71 67.91 -11.20
N ARG A 10 -2.97 67.45 -11.25
CA ARG A 10 -3.49 66.28 -10.52
C ARG A 10 -3.06 65.05 -11.25
N SER A 11 -2.38 64.18 -10.53
CA SER A 11 -2.09 62.77 -10.93
C SER A 11 -3.32 61.89 -10.73
N SER A 12 -3.92 61.41 -11.80
CA SER A 12 -5.01 60.39 -11.81
C SER A 12 -4.58 59.12 -12.55
N GLY A 13 -3.42 58.57 -12.15
CA GLY A 13 -2.88 57.34 -12.76
C GLY A 13 -2.80 56.15 -11.86
N GLY A 14 -3.09 56.32 -10.54
CA GLY A 14 -2.85 55.24 -9.56
C GLY A 14 -3.96 54.23 -9.30
N LEU A 15 -5.19 54.49 -9.74
CA LEU A 15 -6.35 53.61 -9.41
C LEU A 15 -6.71 52.59 -10.48
N GLN A 16 -6.23 52.72 -11.71
CA GLN A 16 -6.59 51.77 -12.78
C GLN A 16 -5.67 50.52 -12.84
N VAL A 17 -4.48 50.57 -12.29
CA VAL A 17 -3.54 49.41 -12.31
C VAL A 17 -3.88 48.39 -11.22
N LEU A 18 -4.54 48.78 -10.11
CA LEU A 18 -4.96 47.85 -9.06
C LEU A 18 -6.22 47.08 -9.43
N ALA A 19 -7.11 47.59 -10.28
CA ALA A 19 -8.35 46.92 -10.67
C ALA A 19 -8.11 45.80 -11.69
N VAL A 20 -7.08 45.86 -12.54
CA VAL A 20 -6.74 44.84 -13.52
C VAL A 20 -6.02 43.64 -12.88
N ALA A 21 -5.26 43.86 -11.80
CA ALA A 21 -4.60 42.79 -11.05
C ALA A 21 -5.58 41.95 -10.23
N LEU A 22 -6.73 42.50 -9.80
CA LEU A 22 -7.77 41.74 -9.06
C LEU A 22 -8.71 40.96 -9.96
N LEU A 23 -8.85 41.27 -11.23
CA LEU A 23 -9.73 40.57 -12.19
C LEU A 23 -9.06 39.35 -12.83
N LEU A 24 -7.73 39.24 -12.80
CA LEU A 24 -7.01 38.04 -13.28
C LEU A 24 -6.90 36.93 -12.23
N ALA A 25 -7.21 37.21 -10.97
CA ALA A 25 -7.21 36.20 -9.89
C ALA A 25 -8.52 35.41 -9.75
N ALA A 26 -9.60 35.83 -10.45
CA ALA A 26 -10.92 35.19 -10.33
C ALA A 26 -11.23 34.16 -11.43
N ALA A 27 -10.36 33.95 -12.41
CA ALA A 27 -10.60 33.05 -13.54
C ALA A 27 -9.97 31.66 -13.40
N GLY A 28 -9.53 31.27 -12.19
CA GLY A 28 -8.80 30.02 -11.92
C GLY A 28 -9.45 29.05 -10.95
N CYS A 29 -10.71 29.23 -10.54
CA CYS A 29 -11.43 28.28 -9.67
C CYS A 29 -12.34 27.34 -10.44
N GLY A 30 -11.77 26.48 -11.29
CA GLY A 30 -12.38 25.19 -11.58
C GLY A 30 -12.07 24.21 -10.43
N PRO A 31 -12.92 23.20 -10.14
CA PRO A 31 -12.61 22.23 -9.11
C PRO A 31 -11.35 21.47 -9.53
N GLN A 32 -10.21 21.86 -8.97
CA GLN A 32 -8.96 21.13 -9.17
C GLN A 32 -9.16 19.75 -8.56
N ARG A 33 -9.29 18.74 -9.42
CA ARG A 33 -9.20 17.34 -9.03
C ARG A 33 -7.86 17.17 -8.33
N SER A 34 -7.90 16.98 -7.02
CA SER A 34 -6.74 16.70 -6.20
C SER A 34 -6.15 15.37 -6.66
N ARG A 35 -5.05 15.41 -7.38
CA ARG A 35 -4.31 14.20 -7.73
C ARG A 35 -3.53 13.77 -6.50
N LEU A 36 -3.80 12.59 -5.97
CA LEU A 36 -3.04 11.91 -4.93
C LEU A 36 -1.60 11.62 -5.37
N VAL A 37 -1.34 11.90 -6.63
CA VAL A 37 -0.18 11.49 -7.35
C VAL A 37 0.17 12.61 -8.31
N ASP A 38 1.36 13.14 -8.21
CA ASP A 38 1.90 14.04 -9.22
C ASP A 38 2.01 13.26 -10.54
N SER A 39 1.05 13.48 -11.44
CA SER A 39 1.18 13.04 -12.81
C SER A 39 2.19 13.97 -13.50
N ALA A 40 3.43 13.93 -13.06
CA ALA A 40 4.54 14.50 -13.76
C ALA A 40 4.90 13.56 -14.92
N GLU A 41 4.52 13.96 -16.08
CA GLU A 41 5.18 13.85 -17.39
C GLU A 41 5.50 12.48 -18.02
N THR A 42 5.44 11.33 -17.34
CA THR A 42 5.53 10.06 -18.05
C THR A 42 4.57 9.04 -17.46
N THR A 43 3.43 8.87 -18.10
CA THR A 43 2.55 7.74 -17.81
C THR A 43 3.29 6.46 -18.20
N ARG A 44 4.02 5.86 -17.24
CA ARG A 44 4.57 4.53 -17.45
C ARG A 44 3.43 3.54 -17.49
N VAL A 45 3.42 2.71 -18.51
CA VAL A 45 2.41 1.69 -18.75
C VAL A 45 3.05 0.35 -19.05
N TRP A 46 2.34 -0.72 -18.76
CA TRP A 46 2.75 -2.10 -19.05
C TRP A 46 1.59 -2.87 -19.68
N PRO A 47 1.84 -3.72 -20.68
CA PRO A 47 3.06 -3.71 -21.50
C PRO A 47 3.36 -2.34 -22.08
N ARG A 48 4.60 -2.11 -22.55
CA ARG A 48 4.95 -0.89 -23.28
C ARG A 48 4.39 -0.96 -24.71
N PRO A 49 3.99 0.17 -25.30
CA PRO A 49 3.63 0.21 -26.71
C PRO A 49 4.74 -0.44 -27.58
N PRO A 50 4.40 -1.15 -28.69
CA PRO A 50 3.09 -1.16 -29.37
C PRO A 50 2.04 -2.12 -28.78
N GLU A 51 2.34 -2.90 -27.75
CA GLU A 51 1.37 -3.75 -27.10
C GLU A 51 0.33 -2.90 -26.37
N GLN A 52 -0.89 -3.45 -26.22
CA GLN A 52 -1.97 -2.75 -25.51
C GLN A 52 -1.64 -2.64 -24.01
N PRO A 53 -1.51 -1.44 -23.45
CA PRO A 53 -1.27 -1.26 -22.02
C PRO A 53 -2.43 -1.80 -21.17
N ARG A 54 -2.08 -2.47 -20.07
CA ARG A 54 -3.04 -3.03 -19.10
C ARG A 54 -2.87 -2.45 -17.70
N ILE A 55 -1.69 -1.95 -17.38
CA ILE A 55 -1.38 -1.35 -16.08
C ILE A 55 -0.73 0.02 -16.33
N ALA A 56 -1.17 1.03 -15.58
CA ALA A 56 -0.58 2.37 -15.60
C ALA A 56 -0.05 2.75 -14.20
N TYR A 57 1.10 3.40 -14.16
CA TYR A 57 1.62 4.02 -12.95
C TYR A 57 0.84 5.31 -12.65
N LEU A 58 0.35 5.43 -11.42
CA LEU A 58 -0.34 6.63 -10.94
C LEU A 58 0.55 7.52 -10.08
N GLY A 59 1.52 6.94 -9.33
CA GLY A 59 2.42 7.65 -8.46
C GLY A 59 2.81 6.91 -7.18
N ALA A 60 3.23 7.67 -6.15
CA ALA A 60 3.68 7.10 -4.90
C ALA A 60 3.28 7.94 -3.69
N VAL A 61 3.21 7.28 -2.52
CA VAL A 61 3.03 7.88 -1.19
C VAL A 61 4.26 7.53 -0.36
N SER A 62 4.94 8.53 0.18
CA SER A 62 6.15 8.39 1.02
C SER A 62 6.01 9.07 2.37
N THR A 63 5.18 10.12 2.45
CA THR A 63 5.04 10.98 3.63
C THR A 63 3.61 11.48 3.79
N GLU A 64 3.30 12.03 4.95
CA GLU A 64 2.08 12.80 5.18
C GLU A 64 1.92 13.96 4.18
N SER A 65 3.01 14.61 3.79
CA SER A 65 2.97 15.74 2.87
C SER A 65 2.44 15.39 1.49
N ASP A 66 2.56 14.13 1.05
CA ASP A 66 1.98 13.64 -0.20
C ASP A 66 0.44 13.65 -0.17
N MET A 67 -0.14 13.71 1.05
CA MET A 67 -1.57 13.83 1.27
C MET A 67 -2.06 15.28 1.30
N GLN A 68 -1.18 16.27 1.47
CA GLN A 68 -1.58 17.67 1.56
C GLN A 68 -2.07 18.17 0.20
N LYS A 69 -3.17 18.93 0.22
CA LYS A 69 -3.62 19.67 -0.96
C LYS A 69 -2.56 20.71 -1.28
N ARG A 70 -2.04 20.76 -2.49
CA ARG A 70 -1.28 21.92 -2.97
C ARG A 70 -2.18 23.15 -2.86
N GLY A 71 -2.10 23.89 -1.78
CA GLY A 71 -2.93 25.04 -1.53
C GLY A 71 -2.21 26.03 -0.65
N SER A 72 -2.15 27.25 -1.13
CA SER A 72 -1.68 28.47 -0.49
C SER A 72 -0.17 28.68 -0.50
N LEU A 73 0.24 29.69 -1.28
CA LEU A 73 1.58 30.31 -1.22
C LEU A 73 2.03 30.67 0.22
N LEU A 74 1.08 30.79 1.16
CA LEU A 74 1.33 31.11 2.57
C LEU A 74 1.86 29.90 3.36
N ASP A 75 1.47 28.66 3.02
CA ASP A 75 1.95 27.44 3.69
C ASP A 75 3.42 27.16 3.37
N GLY A 76 3.85 27.52 2.14
CA GLY A 76 5.25 27.39 1.71
C GLY A 76 6.22 28.33 2.48
N ILE A 77 5.74 29.50 2.89
CA ILE A 77 6.56 30.49 3.62
C ILE A 77 6.73 30.06 5.09
N GLY A 78 5.70 29.47 5.71
CA GLY A 78 5.77 28.97 7.09
C GLY A 78 6.78 27.82 7.23
N GLY A 79 6.79 26.87 6.30
CA GLY A 79 7.73 25.74 6.30
C GLY A 79 9.18 26.17 6.10
N LEU A 80 9.43 27.21 5.31
CA LEU A 80 10.77 27.74 5.07
C LEU A 80 11.36 28.47 6.30
N LEU A 81 10.49 29.08 7.12
CA LEU A 81 10.91 29.90 8.28
C LEU A 81 11.05 29.06 9.58
N PHE A 82 10.32 27.98 9.72
CA PHE A 82 10.25 27.20 10.96
C PHE A 82 10.79 25.77 10.86
N GLY A 83 11.29 25.34 9.70
CA GLY A 83 11.96 24.04 9.54
C GLY A 83 11.08 22.86 9.99
N ALA A 84 9.81 22.84 9.57
CA ALA A 84 8.91 21.74 9.91
C ALA A 84 9.52 20.42 9.44
N LYS A 85 9.90 19.54 10.38
CA LYS A 85 10.32 18.18 10.04
C LYS A 85 9.13 17.46 9.41
N PRO A 86 9.29 16.79 8.27
CA PRO A 86 8.22 16.00 7.70
C PRO A 86 7.77 14.95 8.72
N VAL A 87 6.50 14.96 9.08
CA VAL A 87 5.88 13.96 9.94
C VAL A 87 5.41 12.80 9.06
N GLY A 88 5.43 11.59 9.59
CA GLY A 88 4.87 10.43 8.88
C GLY A 88 5.69 9.95 7.69
N VAL A 89 7.01 10.07 7.73
CA VAL A 89 7.91 9.53 6.69
C VAL A 89 7.98 8.01 6.81
N LEU A 90 7.72 7.30 5.71
CA LEU A 90 7.94 5.86 5.63
C LEU A 90 9.45 5.56 5.66
N LEU A 91 9.86 4.62 6.50
CA LEU A 91 11.26 4.21 6.62
C LEU A 91 11.54 2.87 5.94
N SER A 92 10.64 1.90 6.09
CA SER A 92 10.67 0.60 5.41
C SER A 92 9.25 0.02 5.35
N PRO A 93 8.39 0.56 4.46
CA PRO A 93 7.05 0.01 4.28
C PRO A 93 7.15 -1.45 3.85
N TYR A 94 6.50 -2.33 4.57
CA TYR A 94 6.61 -3.77 4.35
C TYR A 94 5.30 -4.41 3.91
N ALA A 95 4.20 -4.03 4.52
CA ALA A 95 2.87 -4.50 4.14
C ALA A 95 1.89 -3.34 3.95
N VAL A 96 0.93 -3.55 3.08
CA VAL A 96 -0.11 -2.58 2.72
C VAL A 96 -1.48 -3.23 2.71
N ALA A 97 -2.50 -2.52 3.14
CA ALA A 97 -3.90 -2.88 2.94
C ALA A 97 -4.76 -1.63 2.78
N VAL A 98 -5.74 -1.69 1.89
CA VAL A 98 -6.75 -0.64 1.74
C VAL A 98 -8.07 -1.16 2.27
N ASP A 99 -8.70 -0.41 3.17
CA ASP A 99 -10.01 -0.78 3.68
C ASP A 99 -11.14 -0.30 2.73
N PRO A 100 -12.37 -0.83 2.88
CA PRO A 100 -13.49 -0.44 2.01
C PRO A 100 -13.86 1.05 2.09
N THR A 101 -13.39 1.79 3.08
CA THR A 101 -13.64 3.24 3.22
C THR A 101 -12.58 4.08 2.50
N GLY A 102 -11.52 3.45 1.97
CA GLY A 102 -10.43 4.09 1.23
C GLY A 102 -9.30 4.58 2.13
N ILE A 103 -9.08 3.95 3.27
CA ILE A 103 -7.89 4.19 4.09
C ILE A 103 -6.81 3.19 3.70
N LEU A 104 -5.66 3.68 3.27
CA LEU A 104 -4.46 2.90 3.04
C LEU A 104 -3.68 2.78 4.36
N TYR A 105 -3.58 1.57 4.88
CA TYR A 105 -2.72 1.22 6.02
C TYR A 105 -1.39 0.68 5.53
N VAL A 106 -0.31 1.13 6.12
CA VAL A 106 1.06 0.72 5.80
C VAL A 106 1.76 0.29 7.08
N ALA A 107 2.18 -0.97 7.14
CA ALA A 107 3.08 -1.44 8.21
C ALA A 107 4.50 -1.01 7.86
N ASP A 108 5.07 -0.13 8.66
CA ASP A 108 6.45 0.34 8.52
C ASP A 108 7.36 -0.41 9.51
N SER A 109 8.06 -1.40 8.99
CA SER A 109 8.84 -2.32 9.82
C SER A 109 10.06 -1.65 10.49
N ALA A 110 10.69 -0.66 9.85
CA ALA A 110 11.78 0.11 10.44
C ALA A 110 11.29 1.29 11.27
N GLY A 111 10.13 1.85 10.93
CA GLY A 111 9.46 2.90 11.71
C GLY A 111 8.79 2.36 12.97
N ALA A 112 8.63 1.03 13.10
CA ALA A 112 7.91 0.37 14.19
C ALA A 112 6.52 0.96 14.42
N ALA A 113 5.79 1.24 13.33
CA ALA A 113 4.50 1.90 13.35
C ALA A 113 3.59 1.43 12.19
N VAL A 114 2.31 1.73 12.31
CA VAL A 114 1.35 1.67 11.20
C VAL A 114 0.99 3.09 10.82
N HIS A 115 1.08 3.39 9.54
CA HIS A 115 0.64 4.65 8.94
C HIS A 115 -0.74 4.44 8.31
N ALA A 116 -1.65 5.36 8.52
CA ALA A 116 -3.01 5.36 7.96
C ALA A 116 -3.23 6.62 7.13
N PHE A 117 -3.35 6.46 5.82
CA PHE A 117 -3.57 7.51 4.84
C PHE A 117 -5.00 7.41 4.30
N ASN A 118 -5.87 8.34 4.65
CA ASN A 118 -7.20 8.41 4.05
C ASN A 118 -7.12 8.99 2.64
N LEU A 119 -7.20 8.12 1.63
CA LEU A 119 -7.03 8.49 0.23
C LEU A 119 -8.11 9.45 -0.30
N ARG A 120 -9.23 9.58 0.41
CA ARG A 120 -10.36 10.42 0.02
C ARG A 120 -10.35 11.78 0.70
N THR A 121 -10.24 11.79 2.06
CA THR A 121 -10.25 13.04 2.85
C THR A 121 -8.89 13.69 2.95
N ARG A 122 -7.83 12.89 2.73
CA ARG A 122 -6.41 13.26 2.86
C ARG A 122 -5.95 13.43 4.29
N ASP A 123 -6.68 12.86 5.23
CA ASP A 123 -6.25 12.80 6.61
C ASP A 123 -5.17 11.73 6.77
N TYR A 124 -4.27 11.99 7.71
CA TYR A 124 -3.19 11.09 8.06
C TYR A 124 -3.12 10.93 9.57
N HIS A 125 -2.84 9.72 10.01
CA HIS A 125 -2.39 9.46 11.37
C HIS A 125 -1.49 8.21 11.39
N GLN A 126 -0.69 8.07 12.47
CA GLN A 126 0.12 6.88 12.71
C GLN A 126 -0.11 6.39 14.13
N PHE A 127 0.10 5.08 14.34
CA PHE A 127 -0.03 4.46 15.64
C PHE A 127 0.97 3.32 15.83
N SER A 128 1.39 3.13 17.08
CA SER A 128 2.32 2.07 17.46
C SER A 128 2.15 1.63 18.91
N ALA A 129 1.43 2.42 19.75
CA ALA A 129 1.34 2.18 21.18
C ALA A 129 0.48 0.93 21.51
N LEU A 130 1.00 0.05 22.34
CA LEU A 130 0.35 -1.14 22.90
C LEU A 130 -0.01 -0.87 24.37
N GLY A 131 -0.97 0.03 24.60
CA GLY A 131 -1.28 0.53 25.93
C GLY A 131 -0.32 1.64 26.40
N LYS A 132 0.08 1.62 27.69
CA LYS A 132 0.84 2.74 28.28
C LYS A 132 2.36 2.60 28.14
N GLU A 133 2.89 1.38 28.13
CA GLU A 133 4.33 1.13 28.30
C GLU A 133 4.97 0.41 27.13
N ALA A 134 4.22 -0.25 26.27
CA ALA A 134 4.69 -1.02 25.14
C ALA A 134 4.34 -0.37 23.80
N LYS A 135 5.07 -0.73 22.76
CA LYS A 135 4.81 -0.33 21.37
C LYS A 135 5.20 -1.45 20.41
N LEU A 136 4.69 -1.36 19.19
CA LEU A 136 5.13 -2.20 18.07
C LEU A 136 6.66 -2.14 17.94
N GLN A 137 7.27 -3.27 17.56
CA GLN A 137 8.71 -3.37 17.36
C GLN A 137 9.08 -3.60 15.91
N LYS A 138 8.39 -4.55 15.24
CA LYS A 138 8.60 -4.85 13.83
C LYS A 138 7.31 -5.31 13.17
N PRO A 139 6.40 -4.41 12.86
CA PRO A 139 5.19 -4.75 12.12
C PRO A 139 5.56 -5.15 10.69
N VAL A 140 5.13 -6.36 10.27
CA VAL A 140 5.49 -6.94 8.97
C VAL A 140 4.28 -7.32 8.11
N ALA A 141 3.10 -7.42 8.71
CA ALA A 141 1.88 -7.70 7.96
C ALA A 141 0.69 -7.05 8.63
N LEU A 142 -0.34 -6.74 7.87
CA LEU A 142 -1.59 -6.21 8.40
C LEU A 142 -2.80 -6.58 7.55
N THR A 143 -3.96 -6.64 8.18
CA THR A 143 -5.26 -6.77 7.53
C THR A 143 -6.32 -5.98 8.29
N THR A 144 -7.44 -5.71 7.64
CA THR A 144 -8.55 -4.98 8.25
C THR A 144 -9.82 -5.84 8.28
N LEU A 145 -10.55 -5.78 9.39
CA LEU A 145 -11.86 -6.42 9.53
C LEU A 145 -12.78 -5.47 10.29
N THR A 146 -13.92 -5.13 9.69
CA THR A 146 -14.91 -4.21 10.26
C THR A 146 -14.28 -2.87 10.72
N ASP A 147 -14.19 -2.62 12.01
CA ASP A 147 -13.63 -1.42 12.64
C ASP A 147 -12.21 -1.62 13.21
N ARG A 148 -11.58 -2.77 12.93
CA ARG A 148 -10.28 -3.16 13.49
C ARG A 148 -9.20 -3.29 12.43
N VAL A 149 -7.96 -3.07 12.88
CA VAL A 149 -6.72 -3.34 12.14
C VAL A 149 -5.93 -4.38 12.93
N TYR A 150 -5.60 -5.49 12.29
CA TYR A 150 -4.81 -6.58 12.84
C TYR A 150 -3.39 -6.47 12.28
N VAL A 151 -2.41 -6.35 13.14
CA VAL A 151 -1.01 -6.09 12.80
C VAL A 151 -0.14 -7.21 13.34
N VAL A 152 0.55 -7.90 12.47
CA VAL A 152 1.55 -8.91 12.86
C VAL A 152 2.84 -8.20 13.23
N ASP A 153 3.32 -8.41 14.44
CA ASP A 153 4.65 -8.00 14.86
C ASP A 153 5.55 -9.22 15.00
N SER A 154 6.57 -9.31 14.15
CA SER A 154 7.42 -10.49 14.07
C SER A 154 8.45 -10.59 15.21
N VAL A 155 8.69 -9.51 15.95
CA VAL A 155 9.59 -9.48 17.11
C VAL A 155 8.82 -9.74 18.41
N LEU A 156 7.57 -9.30 18.48
CA LEU A 156 6.70 -9.60 19.62
C LEU A 156 6.08 -11.00 19.53
N HIS A 157 6.18 -11.66 18.37
CA HIS A 157 5.59 -12.99 18.09
C HIS A 157 4.07 -13.02 18.28
N GLU A 158 3.38 -11.93 17.91
CA GLU A 158 1.94 -11.79 18.15
C GLU A 158 1.23 -10.99 17.05
N VAL A 159 -0.08 -11.04 17.11
CA VAL A 159 -0.98 -10.15 16.35
C VAL A 159 -1.53 -9.10 17.29
N CYS A 160 -1.18 -7.86 17.07
CA CYS A 160 -1.68 -6.70 17.80
C CYS A 160 -2.93 -6.16 17.11
N VAL A 161 -4.03 -5.94 17.85
CA VAL A 161 -5.31 -5.49 17.33
C VAL A 161 -5.59 -4.07 17.77
N PHE A 162 -5.90 -3.22 16.79
CA PHE A 162 -6.21 -1.81 16.99
C PHE A 162 -7.59 -1.48 16.44
N LYS A 163 -8.23 -0.45 16.99
CA LYS A 163 -9.31 0.26 16.28
C LYS A 163 -8.73 1.01 15.09
N LYS A 164 -9.54 1.37 14.12
CA LYS A 164 -9.12 2.22 12.98
C LYS A 164 -8.60 3.59 13.40
N SER A 165 -8.96 4.06 14.61
CA SER A 165 -8.40 5.27 15.23
C SER A 165 -6.95 5.15 15.70
N GLY A 166 -6.39 3.92 15.71
CA GLY A 166 -5.07 3.63 16.25
C GLY A 166 -5.05 3.27 17.74
N GLU A 167 -6.20 3.20 18.40
CA GLU A 167 -6.31 2.74 19.79
C GLU A 167 -6.08 1.24 19.87
N PHE A 168 -5.15 0.81 20.72
CA PHE A 168 -4.87 -0.60 20.99
C PHE A 168 -6.04 -1.27 21.73
N VAL A 169 -6.41 -2.49 21.31
CA VAL A 169 -7.52 -3.24 21.91
C VAL A 169 -7.02 -4.45 22.69
N PHE A 170 -6.29 -5.36 22.01
CA PHE A 170 -5.69 -6.55 22.60
C PHE A 170 -4.62 -7.13 21.66
N ALA A 171 -3.88 -8.13 22.12
CA ALA A 171 -2.97 -8.93 21.29
C ALA A 171 -3.18 -10.42 21.54
N PHE A 172 -2.77 -11.26 20.57
CA PHE A 172 -2.87 -12.71 20.66
C PHE A 172 -1.77 -13.40 19.86
N GLY A 173 -1.60 -14.69 20.10
CA GLY A 173 -0.71 -15.56 19.34
C GLY A 173 0.65 -15.81 19.95
N GLN A 174 1.04 -15.15 21.03
CA GLN A 174 2.37 -15.26 21.68
C GLN A 174 2.80 -16.68 22.01
N THR A 175 1.86 -17.57 22.32
CA THR A 175 2.17 -18.97 22.70
C THR A 175 2.17 -19.92 21.52
N GLN A 176 1.65 -19.49 20.36
CA GLN A 176 1.54 -20.30 19.15
C GLN A 176 2.55 -19.90 18.07
N LEU A 177 2.86 -18.61 17.98
CA LEU A 177 3.63 -18.05 16.88
C LEU A 177 5.11 -17.94 17.22
N GLU A 178 5.97 -18.39 16.29
CA GLU A 178 7.43 -18.32 16.42
C GLU A 178 8.01 -17.16 15.59
N ARG A 179 7.58 -17.03 14.33
CA ARG A 179 8.03 -15.96 13.44
C ARG A 179 6.91 -15.60 12.47
N PRO A 180 5.85 -14.96 12.96
CA PRO A 180 4.73 -14.60 12.12
C PRO A 180 5.16 -13.56 11.08
N ALA A 181 4.71 -13.74 9.83
CA ALA A 181 5.18 -12.97 8.68
C ALA A 181 4.04 -12.45 7.79
N GLY A 182 2.88 -13.10 7.78
CA GLY A 182 1.74 -12.73 6.94
C GLY A 182 0.42 -12.88 7.68
N ILE A 183 -0.60 -12.13 7.24
CA ILE A 183 -1.94 -12.20 7.80
C ILE A 183 -2.99 -11.96 6.72
N ALA A 184 -4.10 -12.69 6.78
CA ALA A 184 -5.29 -12.43 6.00
C ALA A 184 -6.54 -12.73 6.82
N CYS A 185 -7.66 -12.11 6.45
CA CYS A 185 -8.95 -12.31 7.12
C CYS A 185 -9.97 -12.86 6.15
N ARG A 186 -10.61 -13.99 6.51
CA ARG A 186 -11.75 -14.55 5.77
C ARG A 186 -13.04 -13.93 6.29
N ARG A 187 -13.78 -13.33 5.37
CA ARG A 187 -15.10 -12.75 5.62
C ARG A 187 -16.18 -13.69 5.07
N PRO A 188 -17.41 -13.74 5.63
CA PRO A 188 -17.90 -12.91 6.75
C PRO A 188 -17.53 -13.44 8.14
N GLU A 189 -17.01 -14.66 8.28
CA GLU A 189 -16.82 -15.37 9.55
C GLU A 189 -15.85 -14.65 10.50
N GLY A 190 -14.97 -13.81 9.95
CA GLY A 190 -13.95 -13.10 10.72
C GLY A 190 -12.78 -14.00 11.13
N THR A 191 -12.54 -15.08 10.42
CA THR A 191 -11.42 -16.00 10.70
C THR A 191 -10.10 -15.37 10.26
N ILE A 192 -9.13 -15.32 11.16
CA ILE A 192 -7.81 -14.74 10.93
C ILE A 192 -6.80 -15.86 10.65
N TYR A 193 -6.12 -15.75 9.51
CA TYR A 193 -5.04 -16.64 9.10
C TYR A 193 -3.70 -15.91 9.25
N VAL A 194 -2.75 -16.54 9.91
CA VAL A 194 -1.41 -16.02 10.13
C VAL A 194 -0.40 -17.00 9.55
N ALA A 195 0.42 -16.57 8.61
CA ALA A 195 1.57 -17.34 8.14
C ALA A 195 2.70 -17.22 9.15
N ASP A 196 3.16 -18.35 9.67
CA ASP A 196 4.31 -18.41 10.55
C ASP A 196 5.49 -19.04 9.83
N ALA A 197 6.43 -18.19 9.45
CA ALA A 197 7.64 -18.61 8.74
C ALA A 197 8.60 -19.43 9.62
N GLY A 198 8.55 -19.27 10.93
CA GLY A 198 9.35 -20.05 11.89
C GLY A 198 8.83 -21.47 12.02
N ASN A 199 7.54 -21.63 12.21
CA ASN A 199 6.87 -22.91 12.34
C ASN A 199 6.55 -23.58 10.99
N HIS A 200 6.79 -22.91 9.87
CA HIS A 200 6.49 -23.43 8.51
C HIS A 200 5.03 -23.86 8.34
N ALA A 201 4.10 -23.11 8.93
CA ALA A 201 2.67 -23.44 8.96
C ALA A 201 1.81 -22.19 8.94
N LEU A 202 0.51 -22.36 8.71
CA LEU A 202 -0.48 -21.33 8.90
C LEU A 202 -1.23 -21.58 10.20
N TYR A 203 -1.44 -20.52 10.97
CA TYR A 203 -2.22 -20.55 12.22
C TYR A 203 -3.54 -19.85 12.02
N VAL A 204 -4.62 -20.45 12.47
CA VAL A 204 -5.98 -19.96 12.29
C VAL A 204 -6.55 -19.57 13.65
N PHE A 205 -7.05 -18.35 13.73
CA PHE A 205 -7.64 -17.78 14.94
C PHE A 205 -9.03 -17.22 14.65
N SER A 206 -9.86 -17.07 15.69
CA SER A 206 -11.05 -16.24 15.61
C SER A 206 -10.66 -14.74 15.60
N HIS A 207 -11.60 -13.87 15.27
CA HIS A 207 -11.36 -12.42 15.32
C HIS A 207 -11.16 -11.86 16.75
N GLU A 208 -11.49 -12.64 17.77
CA GLU A 208 -11.16 -12.38 19.18
C GLU A 208 -9.79 -12.95 19.60
N GLY A 209 -9.05 -13.58 18.69
CA GLY A 209 -7.72 -14.11 18.95
C GLY A 209 -7.68 -15.51 19.55
N GLN A 210 -8.78 -16.26 19.56
CA GLN A 210 -8.80 -17.64 20.03
C GLN A 210 -8.19 -18.55 18.96
N PHE A 211 -7.21 -19.35 19.34
CA PHE A 211 -6.61 -20.34 18.44
C PHE A 211 -7.64 -21.42 18.07
N ILE A 212 -7.74 -21.73 16.77
CA ILE A 212 -8.67 -22.71 16.22
C ILE A 212 -7.91 -23.97 15.76
N ARG A 213 -6.91 -23.79 14.90
CA ARG A 213 -6.08 -24.87 14.33
C ARG A 213 -4.85 -24.32 13.61
N ASN A 214 -3.97 -25.20 13.19
CA ASN A 214 -2.94 -24.93 12.19
C ASN A 214 -3.21 -25.69 10.87
N ILE A 215 -2.56 -25.26 9.78
CA ILE A 215 -2.63 -25.86 8.46
C ILE A 215 -1.20 -26.00 7.96
N GLY A 216 -0.87 -27.19 7.47
CA GLY A 216 0.44 -27.51 6.90
C GLY A 216 1.52 -27.74 7.96
N GLU A 217 2.69 -28.08 7.47
CA GLU A 217 3.90 -28.38 8.22
C GLU A 217 5.12 -28.11 7.32
N ARG A 218 6.31 -28.20 7.85
CA ARG A 218 7.54 -28.01 7.08
C ARG A 218 7.71 -29.09 6.01
N GLY A 219 7.93 -28.68 4.77
CA GLY A 219 8.22 -29.58 3.66
C GLY A 219 8.10 -28.94 2.29
N ILE A 220 8.20 -29.79 1.25
CA ILE A 220 8.17 -29.39 -0.15
C ILE A 220 6.93 -29.92 -0.89
N ASP A 221 6.20 -30.86 -0.30
CA ASP A 221 5.02 -31.45 -0.90
C ASP A 221 3.84 -30.47 -0.93
N ALA A 222 2.81 -30.81 -1.67
CA ALA A 222 1.58 -30.03 -1.74
C ALA A 222 0.91 -29.98 -0.36
N GLY A 223 0.58 -28.76 0.12
CA GLY A 223 0.05 -28.53 1.46
C GLY A 223 1.10 -28.38 2.56
N GLN A 224 2.38 -28.68 2.27
CA GLN A 224 3.51 -28.38 3.16
C GLN A 224 4.12 -27.01 2.78
N PHE A 225 4.86 -26.39 3.71
CA PHE A 225 5.43 -25.07 3.51
C PHE A 225 6.92 -25.00 3.84
N ASN A 226 7.60 -24.07 3.16
CA ASN A 226 8.95 -23.68 3.50
C ASN A 226 9.04 -22.14 3.56
N PHE A 227 9.01 -21.57 4.77
CA PHE A 227 8.92 -20.13 5.00
C PHE A 227 7.71 -19.48 4.30
N PRO A 228 6.45 -19.81 4.66
CA PRO A 228 5.29 -19.07 4.17
C PRO A 228 5.34 -17.63 4.72
N THR A 229 5.20 -16.63 3.83
CA THR A 229 5.40 -15.23 4.25
C THR A 229 4.18 -14.35 4.09
N HIS A 230 3.47 -14.41 2.98
CA HIS A 230 2.36 -13.52 2.70
C HIS A 230 1.09 -14.32 2.41
N LEU A 231 -0.02 -13.73 2.82
CA LEU A 231 -1.35 -14.30 2.66
C LEU A 231 -2.28 -13.30 1.99
N HIS A 232 -3.18 -13.82 1.19
CA HIS A 232 -4.32 -13.08 0.67
C HIS A 232 -5.56 -13.96 0.67
N ILE A 233 -6.74 -13.39 0.93
CA ILE A 233 -8.01 -14.08 0.77
C ILE A 233 -8.87 -13.25 -0.18
N ASP A 234 -9.32 -13.89 -1.27
CA ASP A 234 -10.14 -13.25 -2.28
C ASP A 234 -11.63 -13.16 -1.89
N GLY A 235 -12.43 -12.54 -2.76
CA GLY A 235 -13.87 -12.39 -2.55
C GLY A 235 -14.65 -13.71 -2.55
N ALA A 236 -14.08 -14.80 -3.08
CA ALA A 236 -14.65 -16.16 -3.06
C ALA A 236 -14.22 -16.94 -1.81
N GLY A 237 -13.39 -16.35 -0.93
CA GLY A 237 -12.87 -17.00 0.27
C GLY A 237 -11.69 -17.92 0.03
N GLN A 238 -11.09 -17.93 -1.18
CA GLN A 238 -9.88 -18.69 -1.45
C GLN A 238 -8.68 -18.03 -0.77
N LEU A 239 -7.85 -18.84 -0.12
CA LEU A 239 -6.63 -18.43 0.55
C LEU A 239 -5.42 -18.69 -0.33
N TYR A 240 -4.69 -17.64 -0.63
CA TYR A 240 -3.44 -17.64 -1.39
C TYR A 240 -2.26 -17.49 -0.43
N VAL A 241 -1.24 -18.36 -0.59
CA VAL A 241 -0.07 -18.41 0.29
C VAL A 241 1.19 -18.31 -0.55
N SER A 242 2.01 -17.31 -0.28
CA SER A 242 3.38 -17.24 -0.81
C SER A 242 4.28 -18.17 0.00
N ASP A 243 4.56 -19.33 -0.58
CA ASP A 243 5.46 -20.36 -0.02
C ASP A 243 6.88 -20.08 -0.50
N THR A 244 7.49 -19.07 0.12
CA THR A 244 8.62 -18.30 -0.40
C THR A 244 9.85 -19.13 -0.72
N LEU A 245 10.29 -19.99 0.20
CA LEU A 245 11.49 -20.83 -0.04
C LEU A 245 11.19 -22.14 -0.79
N ASN A 246 9.94 -22.36 -1.15
CA ASN A 246 9.54 -23.35 -2.15
C ASN A 246 9.27 -22.71 -3.53
N TYR A 247 9.48 -21.38 -3.66
CA TYR A 247 9.37 -20.64 -4.93
C TYR A 247 8.01 -20.79 -5.61
N ARG A 248 6.92 -20.89 -4.83
CA ARG A 248 5.59 -21.17 -5.34
C ARG A 248 4.49 -20.43 -4.60
N VAL A 249 3.33 -20.44 -5.18
CA VAL A 249 2.07 -20.03 -4.53
C VAL A 249 1.19 -21.28 -4.37
N GLN A 250 0.60 -21.44 -3.21
CA GLN A 250 -0.41 -22.45 -2.93
C GLN A 250 -1.76 -21.78 -2.71
N VAL A 251 -2.83 -22.33 -3.28
CA VAL A 251 -4.20 -21.80 -3.17
C VAL A 251 -5.09 -22.82 -2.51
N PHE A 252 -5.77 -22.42 -1.44
CA PHE A 252 -6.68 -23.25 -0.67
C PHE A 252 -8.11 -22.75 -0.83
N GLY A 253 -9.08 -23.64 -0.82
CA GLY A 253 -10.50 -23.32 -0.85
C GLY A 253 -11.02 -22.72 0.46
N PRO A 254 -12.31 -22.31 0.48
CA PRO A 254 -12.96 -21.85 1.70
C PRO A 254 -13.01 -22.91 2.83
N ASP A 255 -12.90 -24.18 2.47
CA ASP A 255 -12.83 -25.33 3.39
C ASP A 255 -11.39 -25.70 3.78
N ASP A 256 -10.42 -24.87 3.44
CA ASP A 256 -8.97 -25.04 3.62
C ASP A 256 -8.36 -26.25 2.91
N ARG A 257 -9.05 -26.83 1.92
CA ARG A 257 -8.47 -27.85 1.04
C ARG A 257 -7.61 -27.20 -0.02
N LEU A 258 -6.45 -27.79 -0.29
CA LEU A 258 -5.59 -27.36 -1.36
C LEU A 258 -6.28 -27.51 -2.72
N LEU A 259 -6.36 -26.44 -3.48
CA LEU A 259 -6.96 -26.40 -4.80
C LEU A 259 -5.91 -26.40 -5.91
N LYS A 260 -4.78 -25.69 -5.68
CA LYS A 260 -3.82 -25.38 -6.74
C LYS A 260 -2.45 -25.05 -6.16
N VAL A 261 -1.42 -25.39 -6.94
CA VAL A 261 -0.03 -24.95 -6.73
C VAL A 261 0.50 -24.45 -8.07
N PHE A 262 1.17 -23.30 -8.09
CA PHE A 262 1.85 -22.78 -9.28
C PHE A 262 3.12 -22.01 -8.90
N GLY A 263 3.97 -21.79 -9.89
CA GLY A 263 5.32 -21.25 -9.70
C GLY A 263 6.33 -22.37 -9.41
N GLN A 264 7.56 -22.09 -9.76
CA GLN A 264 8.74 -22.92 -9.49
C GLN A 264 9.97 -22.05 -9.53
N GLN A 265 11.07 -22.51 -8.94
CA GLN A 265 12.33 -21.78 -8.98
C GLN A 265 12.83 -21.59 -10.42
N GLY A 266 13.27 -20.38 -10.75
CA GLY A 266 13.88 -20.08 -12.05
C GLY A 266 13.76 -18.61 -12.45
N ASP A 267 14.29 -18.31 -13.64
CA ASP A 267 14.37 -16.98 -14.23
C ASP A 267 13.43 -16.75 -15.44
N ARG A 268 12.69 -17.80 -15.85
CA ARG A 268 11.74 -17.69 -16.96
C ARG A 268 10.44 -17.02 -16.51
N PRO A 269 9.70 -16.35 -17.41
CA PRO A 269 8.38 -15.82 -17.09
C PRO A 269 7.49 -16.88 -16.42
N GLY A 270 6.88 -16.54 -15.29
CA GLY A 270 6.07 -17.45 -14.49
C GLY A 270 6.85 -18.28 -13.46
N ASN A 271 8.18 -18.31 -13.54
CA ASN A 271 9.02 -18.80 -12.45
C ASN A 271 9.19 -17.73 -11.38
N LEU A 272 9.48 -18.14 -10.16
CA LEU A 272 9.61 -17.28 -9.00
C LEU A 272 10.97 -17.48 -8.35
N ALA A 273 11.58 -16.38 -7.89
CA ALA A 273 12.86 -16.41 -7.19
C ALA A 273 12.70 -16.09 -5.69
N HIS A 274 11.84 -15.14 -5.35
CA HIS A 274 11.51 -14.81 -3.97
C HIS A 274 10.08 -14.24 -3.89
N PRO A 275 9.04 -15.08 -4.09
CA PRO A 275 7.67 -14.63 -4.01
C PRO A 275 7.35 -14.15 -2.59
N CYS A 276 6.74 -12.96 -2.49
CA CYS A 276 6.28 -12.37 -1.23
C CYS A 276 4.85 -11.83 -1.34
N GLY A 277 4.63 -10.53 -1.44
CA GLY A 277 3.29 -9.96 -1.49
C GLY A 277 2.40 -10.61 -2.55
N ILE A 278 1.16 -10.89 -2.19
CA ILE A 278 0.18 -11.52 -3.06
C ILE A 278 -1.18 -10.84 -2.91
N ALA A 279 -1.87 -10.60 -4.02
CA ALA A 279 -3.21 -10.03 -4.08
C ALA A 279 -3.96 -10.54 -5.32
N THR A 280 -5.27 -10.33 -5.37
CA THR A 280 -6.09 -10.60 -6.56
C THR A 280 -6.91 -9.38 -6.94
N ASP A 281 -7.22 -9.23 -8.24
CA ASP A 281 -8.20 -8.27 -8.73
C ASP A 281 -9.63 -8.87 -8.78
N ALA A 282 -10.60 -8.08 -9.20
CA ALA A 282 -11.99 -8.49 -9.32
C ALA A 282 -12.22 -9.57 -10.41
N ALA A 283 -11.32 -9.70 -11.38
CA ALA A 283 -11.36 -10.75 -12.40
C ALA A 283 -10.71 -12.07 -11.93
N GLY A 284 -10.10 -12.08 -10.75
CA GLY A 284 -9.37 -13.21 -10.16
C GLY A 284 -7.94 -13.36 -10.68
N ASN A 285 -7.39 -12.36 -11.38
CA ASN A 285 -5.97 -12.37 -11.72
C ASN A 285 -5.14 -12.23 -10.44
N ILE A 286 -4.03 -12.95 -10.39
CA ILE A 286 -3.19 -13.07 -9.20
C ILE A 286 -1.91 -12.26 -9.41
N TYR A 287 -1.66 -11.33 -8.50
CA TYR A 287 -0.48 -10.46 -8.49
C TYR A 287 0.51 -10.99 -7.46
N VAL A 288 1.70 -11.35 -7.87
CA VAL A 288 2.77 -11.85 -6.99
C VAL A 288 3.96 -10.92 -7.10
N VAL A 289 4.33 -10.31 -5.98
CA VAL A 289 5.59 -9.56 -5.89
C VAL A 289 6.73 -10.55 -5.83
N ASP A 290 7.65 -10.46 -6.79
CA ASP A 290 8.92 -11.17 -6.69
C ASP A 290 10.02 -10.20 -6.26
N ARG A 291 10.45 -10.36 -5.02
CA ARG A 291 11.41 -9.47 -4.39
C ARG A 291 12.81 -9.56 -5.01
N GLN A 292 13.17 -10.73 -5.52
CA GLN A 292 14.48 -10.96 -6.13
C GLN A 292 14.54 -10.42 -7.57
N PHE A 293 13.41 -10.49 -8.30
CA PHE A 293 13.29 -9.91 -9.64
C PHE A 293 12.85 -8.44 -9.64
N GLU A 294 12.53 -7.90 -8.46
CA GLU A 294 12.13 -6.51 -8.28
C GLU A 294 10.97 -6.09 -9.21
N ASN A 295 10.01 -7.01 -9.37
CA ASN A 295 8.83 -6.82 -10.19
C ASN A 295 7.57 -7.41 -9.55
N VAL A 296 6.45 -7.23 -10.23
CA VAL A 296 5.19 -7.90 -9.94
C VAL A 296 4.83 -8.75 -11.13
N GLN A 297 4.70 -10.06 -10.94
CA GLN A 297 4.19 -10.98 -11.93
C GLN A 297 2.67 -11.13 -11.79
N VAL A 298 1.96 -11.12 -12.91
CA VAL A 298 0.51 -11.25 -12.97
C VAL A 298 0.15 -12.56 -13.63
N PHE A 299 -0.63 -13.36 -12.93
CA PHE A 299 -1.09 -14.68 -13.37
C PHE A 299 -2.61 -14.68 -13.55
N ASP A 300 -3.11 -15.52 -14.45
CA ASP A 300 -4.53 -15.78 -14.56
C ASP A 300 -5.05 -16.63 -13.37
N PRO A 301 -6.39 -16.78 -13.22
CA PRO A 301 -6.95 -17.62 -12.17
C PRO A 301 -6.49 -19.08 -12.21
N GLN A 302 -5.90 -19.55 -13.30
CA GLN A 302 -5.33 -20.91 -13.43
C GLN A 302 -3.85 -20.97 -13.03
N GLY A 303 -3.22 -19.85 -12.70
CA GLY A 303 -1.80 -19.75 -12.33
C GLY A 303 -0.86 -19.70 -13.54
N ARG A 304 -1.35 -19.32 -14.73
CA ARG A 304 -0.53 -19.10 -15.93
C ARG A 304 -0.12 -17.64 -16.00
N ILE A 305 1.14 -17.40 -16.32
CA ILE A 305 1.67 -16.03 -16.44
C ILE A 305 0.95 -15.26 -17.55
N LEU A 306 0.53 -14.05 -17.26
CA LEU A 306 -0.05 -13.11 -18.21
C LEU A 306 0.95 -12.03 -18.59
N MET A 307 1.61 -11.44 -17.60
CA MET A 307 2.60 -10.37 -17.79
C MET A 307 3.38 -10.14 -16.51
N ALA A 308 4.38 -9.26 -16.59
CA ALA A 308 5.04 -8.67 -15.43
C ALA A 308 5.14 -7.15 -15.59
N PHE A 309 5.19 -6.42 -14.47
CA PHE A 309 5.45 -4.98 -14.46
C PHE A 309 6.40 -4.60 -13.34
N GLY A 310 7.06 -3.47 -13.51
CA GLY A 310 8.16 -3.06 -12.65
C GLY A 310 9.51 -3.62 -13.09
N GLU A 311 10.55 -3.02 -12.59
CA GLU A 311 11.96 -3.34 -12.85
C GLU A 311 12.80 -2.76 -11.72
N GLU A 312 14.05 -3.20 -11.54
CA GLU A 312 14.99 -2.66 -10.56
C GLU A 312 15.20 -1.15 -10.71
N GLY A 313 15.21 -0.42 -9.60
CA GLY A 313 15.56 0.99 -9.54
C GLY A 313 14.75 1.81 -8.56
N ASN A 314 14.86 3.15 -8.67
CA ASN A 314 14.24 4.12 -7.77
C ASN A 314 13.27 5.10 -8.46
N GLY A 315 13.13 5.02 -9.78
CA GLY A 315 12.20 5.85 -10.55
C GLY A 315 10.74 5.40 -10.43
N PRO A 316 9.80 6.10 -11.08
CA PRO A 316 8.41 5.69 -11.19
C PRO A 316 8.28 4.30 -11.81
N GLY A 317 7.56 3.38 -11.16
CA GLY A 317 7.40 1.99 -11.63
C GLY A 317 8.66 1.14 -11.56
N GLN A 318 9.72 1.62 -10.91
CA GLN A 318 10.89 0.83 -10.55
C GLN A 318 10.83 0.50 -9.07
N PHE A 319 11.32 -0.67 -8.68
CA PHE A 319 11.28 -1.16 -7.31
C PHE A 319 12.69 -1.42 -6.77
N TRP A 320 12.80 -1.36 -5.44
CA TRP A 320 13.97 -1.85 -4.72
C TRP A 320 13.52 -2.60 -3.48
N LEU A 321 13.70 -3.90 -3.49
CA LEU A 321 13.24 -4.85 -2.48
C LEU A 321 11.74 -4.67 -2.17
N PRO A 322 10.84 -4.74 -3.16
CA PRO A 322 9.41 -4.65 -2.93
C PRO A 322 8.94 -5.79 -2.01
N ALA A 323 7.86 -5.57 -1.26
CA ALA A 323 7.37 -6.55 -0.29
C ALA A 323 5.86 -6.80 -0.44
N GLY A 324 5.02 -6.07 0.29
CA GLY A 324 3.58 -6.27 0.29
C GLY A 324 2.89 -5.63 -0.92
N ILE A 325 1.73 -6.18 -1.27
CA ILE A 325 0.85 -5.68 -2.31
C ILE A 325 -0.61 -5.81 -1.87
N CYS A 326 -1.45 -4.88 -2.26
CA CYS A 326 -2.90 -5.05 -2.20
C CYS A 326 -3.57 -4.42 -3.42
N VAL A 327 -4.78 -4.88 -3.72
CA VAL A 327 -5.66 -4.30 -4.76
C VAL A 327 -6.93 -3.83 -4.06
N ASP A 328 -7.38 -2.59 -4.37
CA ASP A 328 -8.60 -2.04 -3.81
C ASP A 328 -9.83 -2.37 -4.68
N VAL A 329 -11.01 -1.98 -4.19
CA VAL A 329 -12.29 -2.20 -4.87
C VAL A 329 -12.44 -1.41 -6.19
N HIS A 330 -11.49 -0.56 -6.52
CA HIS A 330 -11.44 0.23 -7.75
C HIS A 330 -10.34 -0.25 -8.70
N ASP A 331 -9.80 -1.45 -8.48
CA ASP A 331 -8.72 -2.05 -9.25
C ASP A 331 -7.40 -1.22 -9.22
N ARG A 332 -7.16 -0.48 -8.13
CA ARG A 332 -5.87 0.16 -7.88
C ARG A 332 -4.96 -0.79 -7.12
N ILE A 333 -3.75 -0.87 -7.58
CA ILE A 333 -2.71 -1.75 -7.04
C ILE A 333 -1.75 -0.90 -6.23
N TYR A 334 -1.49 -1.29 -4.99
CA TYR A 334 -0.58 -0.63 -4.07
C TYR A 334 0.56 -1.59 -3.74
N VAL A 335 1.81 -1.18 -3.99
CA VAL A 335 2.99 -2.00 -3.76
C VAL A 335 3.91 -1.29 -2.77
N ALA A 336 4.24 -1.97 -1.68
CA ALA A 336 5.24 -1.51 -0.72
C ALA A 336 6.64 -1.65 -1.34
N ASP A 337 7.24 -0.53 -1.70
CA ASP A 337 8.58 -0.42 -2.27
C ASP A 337 9.56 -0.09 -1.14
N SER A 338 9.94 -1.15 -0.39
CA SER A 338 10.48 -1.05 0.97
C SER A 338 11.76 -0.24 1.05
N TYR A 339 12.73 -0.50 0.17
CA TYR A 339 14.02 0.18 0.21
C TYR A 339 13.95 1.61 -0.34
N ASN A 340 13.04 1.86 -1.27
CA ASN A 340 12.74 3.21 -1.78
C ASN A 340 11.84 4.01 -0.84
N LYS A 341 11.41 3.44 0.31
CA LYS A 341 10.66 4.13 1.38
C LYS A 341 9.34 4.73 0.91
N ARG A 342 8.62 4.01 0.07
CA ARG A 342 7.37 4.48 -0.53
C ARG A 342 6.38 3.34 -0.77
N VAL A 343 5.12 3.69 -0.97
CA VAL A 343 4.10 2.82 -1.57
C VAL A 343 3.82 3.34 -2.97
N GLN A 344 4.06 2.55 -3.98
CA GLN A 344 3.73 2.89 -5.36
C GLN A 344 2.29 2.49 -5.68
N VAL A 345 1.61 3.32 -6.47
CA VAL A 345 0.21 3.14 -6.85
C VAL A 345 0.11 2.98 -8.35
N PHE A 346 -0.62 1.94 -8.76
CA PHE A 346 -0.90 1.64 -10.16
C PHE A 346 -2.41 1.47 -10.36
N GLU A 347 -2.85 1.52 -11.59
CA GLU A 347 -4.24 1.30 -11.98
C GLU A 347 -4.34 0.24 -13.07
N LEU A 348 -5.28 -0.69 -12.91
CA LEU A 348 -5.63 -1.63 -13.97
C LEU A 348 -6.45 -0.91 -15.03
N LEU A 349 -5.94 -0.89 -16.26
CA LEU A 349 -6.62 -0.27 -17.39
C LEU A 349 -7.69 -1.23 -17.94
N LYS A 350 -8.94 -0.75 -18.02
CA LYS A 350 -10.05 -1.53 -18.58
C LYS A 350 -9.91 -1.64 -20.08
N GLU A 351 -10.15 -2.82 -20.63
CA GLU A 351 -10.21 -3.01 -22.07
C GLU A 351 -11.36 -2.16 -22.64
N GLY A 352 -11.04 -1.23 -23.54
CA GLY A 352 -12.04 -0.44 -24.28
C GLY A 352 -12.37 0.95 -23.73
N GLY A 353 -11.65 1.48 -22.76
CA GLY A 353 -11.79 2.90 -22.36
C GLY A 353 -11.08 3.82 -23.35
N LYS A 354 -11.86 4.37 -24.33
CA LYS A 354 -11.50 5.57 -25.07
C LYS A 354 -11.84 6.81 -24.25
#